data_02d26b007917f210b596e7f9a59fdbfc
#
_entry.id   02d26b007917f210b596e7f9a59fdbfc
#
_cell.length_a   1.000
_cell.length_b   1.000
_cell.length_c   1.000
_cell.angle_alpha   90.00
_cell.angle_beta   90.00
_cell.angle_gamma   90.00
#
_symmetry.space_group_name_H-M   'P 1'
#
loop_
_entity.id
_entity.type
_entity.pdbx_description
1 polymer ?
#
loop_
_entity_poly.entity_id
_entity_poly.type
_entity_poly.pdbx_seq_one_letter_code
_entity_poly.pdbx_strand_id
1 'polypeptide(L)'
;MAGLDQGLQKKVLHRLLKPPIVVGGGTSTRVESFSSVRKDLEGRNMKVRVLCVSRWRRLLSLLLFAWMGVQPGHGAWAAETRLQVFPTGPIYEYRWKLLELALSHVRSAGTTYQLAPYQEDITQNRGMELLQSGGLDVIALGTNVERESQMLPIKIDILRGIVGFRIFVIRAADQDRIARMDGAALRQQLVFGLNSQWADLPVMRANGFSVETSPNYENLFVMLSAQRFDAFPRGLNEAARELEERKTRYPLLAVEQSKALFFPYPVYFWVNKKNKALAGQIERGLRAALADGSFRQLFETYHANEIATLAREKRTVVRLTNPILPPGTPPTDTSWWWH
;
A
#
# COMPACT_ATOMS: atom_id res chain seq x y z
N MET A 1 3.64 49.64 -6.52
CA MET A 1 4.87 49.19 -7.16
C MET A 1 5.16 47.80 -6.59
N ALA A 2 5.10 46.69 -7.28
CA ALA A 2 5.42 46.30 -8.61
C ALA A 2 4.54 45.13 -9.02
N GLY A 3 3.79 45.26 -10.09
CA GLY A 3 3.38 44.15 -10.93
C GLY A 3 4.38 44.10 -12.06
N LEU A 4 4.88 42.88 -12.36
CA LEU A 4 5.58 42.49 -13.58
C LEU A 4 6.31 41.15 -13.22
N ASP A 5 5.80 40.06 -13.65
CA ASP A 5 6.49 38.88 -14.21
C ASP A 5 5.69 37.55 -14.12
N GLN A 6 4.47 37.57 -14.66
CA GLN A 6 3.75 36.32 -14.94
C GLN A 6 3.68 36.01 -16.44
N GLY A 7 4.30 36.82 -17.27
CA GLY A 7 4.27 36.69 -18.73
C GLY A 7 5.37 35.85 -19.34
N LEU A 8 6.47 35.58 -18.66
CA LEU A 8 7.63 34.85 -19.24
C LEU A 8 7.62 33.34 -19.01
N GLN A 9 6.97 32.84 -18.00
CA GLN A 9 6.94 31.38 -17.73
C GLN A 9 5.98 30.61 -18.64
N LYS A 10 4.97 31.26 -19.21
CA LYS A 10 4.03 30.60 -20.16
C LYS A 10 4.56 30.41 -21.58
N LYS A 11 5.63 31.11 -21.98
CA LYS A 11 6.21 31.01 -23.33
C LYS A 11 7.28 29.92 -23.50
N VAL A 12 7.85 29.41 -22.42
CA VAL A 12 8.89 28.37 -22.48
C VAL A 12 8.30 26.96 -22.48
N LEU A 13 7.10 26.74 -21.91
CA LEU A 13 6.47 25.41 -21.84
C LEU A 13 5.76 24.97 -23.12
N HIS A 14 5.55 25.89 -24.09
CA HIS A 14 4.84 25.57 -25.34
C HIS A 14 5.73 25.15 -26.51
N ARG A 15 7.06 25.01 -26.28
CA ARG A 15 8.04 24.70 -27.36
C ARG A 15 8.63 23.29 -27.30
N LEU A 16 8.27 22.46 -26.36
CA LEU A 16 8.84 21.13 -26.16
C LEU A 16 7.89 19.94 -26.37
N LEU A 17 6.67 20.20 -26.84
CA LEU A 17 5.69 19.11 -27.12
C LEU A 17 5.13 19.25 -28.54
N LYS A 18 5.92 18.91 -29.55
CA LYS A 18 5.42 18.52 -30.90
C LYS A 18 6.01 17.17 -31.29
N PRO A 19 5.18 16.15 -31.58
CA PRO A 19 5.65 14.89 -32.13
C PRO A 19 6.05 15.06 -33.61
N PRO A 20 6.97 14.25 -34.17
CA PRO A 20 7.39 14.33 -35.55
C PRO A 20 6.30 13.80 -36.47
N ILE A 21 6.06 14.56 -37.56
CA ILE A 21 5.18 14.22 -38.69
C ILE A 21 5.92 13.18 -39.53
N VAL A 22 5.32 11.99 -39.71
CA VAL A 22 5.76 11.00 -40.69
C VAL A 22 5.06 11.31 -42.00
N VAL A 23 5.87 11.71 -42.99
CA VAL A 23 5.42 11.87 -44.39
C VAL A 23 5.53 10.51 -45.09
N GLY A 24 4.41 9.99 -45.56
CA GLY A 24 4.34 8.80 -46.38
C GLY A 24 4.82 9.06 -47.81
N GLY A 25 5.72 8.24 -48.29
CA GLY A 25 6.12 8.17 -49.70
C GLY A 25 6.10 6.71 -50.15
N GLY A 26 5.12 6.33 -50.91
CA GLY A 26 5.02 4.99 -51.50
C GLY A 26 5.96 4.81 -52.68
N THR A 27 6.56 3.62 -52.79
CA THR A 27 7.01 3.05 -54.07
C THR A 27 6.76 1.55 -54.07
N SER A 28 5.90 1.17 -55.01
CA SER A 28 5.63 -0.20 -55.44
C SER A 28 6.83 -0.79 -56.16
N THR A 29 7.28 -1.99 -55.78
CA THR A 29 8.13 -2.86 -56.61
C THR A 29 7.66 -4.30 -56.48
N ARG A 30 6.99 -4.70 -57.47
CA ARG A 30 6.84 -5.89 -58.31
C ARG A 30 7.59 -7.15 -57.81
N VAL A 31 6.80 -8.15 -57.55
CA VAL A 31 7.24 -9.55 -57.36
C VAL A 31 7.51 -10.13 -58.76
N GLU A 32 8.72 -10.54 -59.04
CA GLU A 32 9.04 -11.41 -60.16
C GLU A 32 9.41 -12.82 -59.66
N SER A 33 8.69 -13.75 -60.21
CA SER A 33 8.86 -15.19 -60.07
C SER A 33 10.14 -15.68 -60.73
N PHE A 34 11.01 -16.39 -60.03
CA PHE A 34 12.05 -17.21 -60.60
C PHE A 34 11.68 -18.69 -60.55
N SER A 35 11.04 -19.16 -61.58
CA SER A 35 11.02 -20.56 -61.98
C SER A 35 11.90 -20.67 -63.23
N SER A 36 13.06 -21.22 -63.12
CA SER A 36 13.76 -21.95 -64.18
C SER A 36 15.27 -22.00 -63.89
N VAL A 37 15.77 -23.06 -63.32
CA VAL A 37 17.04 -23.69 -63.71
C VAL A 37 16.96 -25.13 -63.18
N ARG A 38 16.40 -25.98 -63.98
CA ARG A 38 16.52 -27.43 -63.85
C ARG A 38 16.78 -27.93 -65.26
N LYS A 39 18.05 -28.13 -65.56
CA LYS A 39 18.60 -29.05 -66.57
C LYS A 39 20.08 -28.70 -66.81
N ASP A 40 20.84 -29.71 -66.63
CA ASP A 40 22.16 -30.00 -67.13
C ASP A 40 23.14 -30.42 -66.01
N LEU A 41 23.27 -31.70 -65.90
CA LEU A 41 24.50 -32.41 -65.64
C LEU A 41 24.19 -33.91 -65.44
N GLU A 42 23.71 -34.55 -66.51
CA GLU A 42 23.96 -36.01 -66.70
C GLU A 42 25.36 -36.18 -67.31
N GLY A 43 26.14 -37.08 -66.71
CA GLY A 43 27.27 -37.63 -67.37
C GLY A 43 28.62 -37.34 -66.78
N ARG A 44 29.02 -38.12 -65.76
CA ARG A 44 30.41 -38.62 -65.61
C ARG A 44 30.44 -39.74 -64.56
N ASN A 45 30.55 -40.94 -65.06
CA ASN A 45 30.97 -42.16 -64.30
C ASN A 45 32.33 -41.94 -63.63
N MET A 46 32.37 -42.01 -62.31
CA MET A 46 33.62 -42.23 -61.63
C MET A 46 33.42 -43.30 -60.51
N LYS A 47 33.95 -44.49 -60.80
CA LYS A 47 34.03 -45.59 -59.81
C LYS A 47 34.97 -45.18 -58.69
N VAL A 48 34.48 -44.90 -57.51
CA VAL A 48 35.29 -44.76 -56.32
C VAL A 48 35.01 -46.01 -55.44
N ARG A 49 36.14 -46.67 -55.11
CA ARG A 49 36.21 -47.90 -54.32
C ARG A 49 35.64 -47.72 -52.94
N VAL A 50 34.70 -48.56 -52.58
CA VAL A 50 34.21 -48.75 -51.21
C VAL A 50 35.35 -49.46 -50.43
N LEU A 51 36.01 -48.74 -49.54
CA LEU A 51 36.87 -49.34 -48.54
C LEU A 51 36.62 -48.68 -47.18
N CYS A 52 36.14 -49.50 -46.25
CA CYS A 52 36.31 -49.37 -44.81
C CYS A 52 35.62 -48.22 -44.08
N VAL A 53 34.31 -48.27 -43.95
CA VAL A 53 33.54 -47.34 -43.07
C VAL A 53 33.06 -48.05 -41.77
N SER A 54 33.53 -49.26 -41.45
CA SER A 54 33.00 -49.99 -40.29
C SER A 54 33.67 -49.67 -38.94
N ARG A 55 34.79 -49.01 -38.91
CA ARG A 55 35.51 -48.70 -37.62
C ARG A 55 35.19 -47.30 -37.05
N TRP A 56 34.75 -46.36 -37.85
CA TRP A 56 34.41 -45.01 -37.38
C TRP A 56 33.00 -44.86 -36.80
N ARG A 57 32.08 -45.77 -37.13
CA ARG A 57 30.70 -45.73 -36.56
C ARG A 57 30.65 -46.07 -35.07
N ARG A 58 31.60 -46.83 -34.55
CA ARG A 58 31.65 -47.19 -33.12
C ARG A 58 32.29 -46.11 -32.24
N LEU A 59 33.13 -45.28 -32.75
CA LEU A 59 33.74 -44.15 -32.02
C LEU A 59 32.85 -42.91 -31.97
N LEU A 60 32.01 -42.67 -32.99
CA LEU A 60 31.02 -41.60 -32.99
C LEU A 60 29.83 -41.90 -32.06
N SER A 61 29.50 -43.16 -31.85
CA SER A 61 28.40 -43.54 -30.91
C SER A 61 28.81 -43.38 -29.44
N LEU A 62 30.07 -43.52 -29.11
CA LEU A 62 30.57 -43.30 -27.73
C LEU A 62 30.75 -41.83 -27.39
N LEU A 63 31.02 -40.96 -28.35
CA LEU A 63 31.07 -39.50 -28.14
C LEU A 63 29.68 -38.86 -28.03
N LEU A 64 28.65 -39.42 -28.68
CA LEU A 64 27.26 -38.98 -28.54
C LEU A 64 26.63 -39.35 -27.20
N PHE A 65 27.07 -40.46 -26.57
CA PHE A 65 26.60 -40.84 -25.24
C PHE A 65 27.25 -40.05 -24.10
N ALA A 66 28.49 -39.55 -24.30
CA ALA A 66 29.19 -38.72 -23.32
C ALA A 66 28.64 -37.25 -23.28
N TRP A 67 27.92 -36.83 -24.33
CA TRP A 67 27.37 -35.46 -24.41
C TRP A 67 25.93 -35.37 -23.85
N MET A 68 25.25 -36.50 -23.55
CA MET A 68 23.93 -36.52 -22.89
C MET A 68 23.97 -36.48 -21.37
N GLY A 69 25.18 -36.45 -20.76
CA GLY A 69 25.32 -36.48 -19.28
C GLY A 69 25.55 -35.11 -18.61
N VAL A 70 25.73 -34.04 -19.36
CA VAL A 70 25.89 -32.70 -18.79
C VAL A 70 24.72 -31.85 -19.29
N GLN A 71 23.54 -32.12 -18.77
CA GLN A 71 22.50 -31.10 -18.75
C GLN A 71 23.00 -30.03 -17.76
N PRO A 72 23.27 -28.78 -18.20
CA PRO A 72 23.41 -27.69 -17.24
C PRO A 72 22.12 -27.70 -16.44
N GLY A 73 22.23 -27.94 -15.12
CA GLY A 73 21.08 -27.90 -14.23
C GLY A 73 20.31 -26.62 -14.57
N HIS A 74 19.09 -26.78 -15.04
CA HIS A 74 18.18 -25.67 -15.19
C HIS A 74 18.03 -25.13 -13.77
N GLY A 75 18.88 -24.16 -13.42
CA GLY A 75 18.66 -23.36 -12.23
C GLY A 75 17.21 -22.91 -12.35
N ALA A 76 16.35 -23.44 -11.50
CA ALA A 76 14.97 -23.01 -11.44
C ALA A 76 15.02 -21.49 -11.23
N TRP A 77 14.80 -20.73 -12.28
CA TRP A 77 14.69 -19.28 -12.21
C TRP A 77 13.52 -19.04 -11.25
N ALA A 78 13.84 -18.40 -10.14
CA ALA A 78 12.81 -18.05 -9.17
C ALA A 78 11.72 -17.27 -9.91
N ALA A 79 10.52 -17.83 -9.96
CA ALA A 79 9.40 -17.11 -10.55
C ALA A 79 9.10 -15.89 -9.67
N GLU A 80 9.40 -14.70 -10.20
CA GLU A 80 9.09 -13.45 -9.52
C GLU A 80 7.60 -13.15 -9.67
N THR A 81 6.88 -13.17 -8.55
CA THR A 81 5.46 -12.81 -8.51
C THR A 81 5.35 -11.33 -8.14
N ARG A 82 4.95 -10.52 -9.09
CA ARG A 82 4.70 -9.10 -8.88
C ARG A 82 3.30 -8.89 -8.35
N LEU A 83 3.18 -8.23 -7.19
CA LEU A 83 1.91 -7.88 -6.57
C LEU A 83 1.66 -6.37 -6.68
N GLN A 84 0.57 -5.99 -7.31
CA GLN A 84 0.11 -4.61 -7.36
C GLN A 84 -0.52 -4.23 -6.02
N VAL A 85 0.02 -3.18 -5.38
CA VAL A 85 -0.47 -2.70 -4.10
C VAL A 85 -0.96 -1.27 -4.20
N PHE A 86 -1.80 -0.85 -3.25
CA PHE A 86 -2.28 0.54 -3.16
C PHE A 86 -1.09 1.52 -3.14
N PRO A 87 -1.24 2.77 -3.66
CA PRO A 87 -0.16 3.74 -3.72
C PRO A 87 0.59 3.89 -2.40
N THR A 88 1.89 4.11 -2.50
CA THR A 88 2.74 4.35 -1.33
C THR A 88 2.69 5.82 -0.94
N GLY A 89 2.85 6.05 0.36
CA GLY A 89 3.05 7.36 0.95
C GLY A 89 3.57 7.13 2.37
N PRO A 90 4.02 8.14 3.09
CA PRO A 90 4.63 7.96 4.42
C PRO A 90 3.79 7.15 5.40
N ILE A 91 2.45 7.27 5.30
CA ILE A 91 1.48 6.55 6.15
C ILE A 91 1.41 5.05 5.80
N TYR A 92 1.71 4.67 4.55
CA TYR A 92 1.57 3.30 4.07
C TYR A 92 2.88 2.53 4.06
N GLU A 93 4.03 3.18 4.18
CA GLU A 93 5.34 2.54 4.09
C GLU A 93 5.49 1.34 5.04
N TYR A 94 5.17 1.52 6.31
CA TYR A 94 5.16 0.45 7.30
C TYR A 94 4.32 -0.76 6.85
N ARG A 95 3.12 -0.52 6.30
CA ARG A 95 2.19 -1.59 5.89
C ARG A 95 2.81 -2.45 4.79
N TRP A 96 3.47 -1.82 3.84
CA TRP A 96 4.11 -2.55 2.73
C TRP A 96 5.39 -3.26 3.20
N LYS A 97 6.15 -2.68 4.10
CA LYS A 97 7.28 -3.37 4.74
C LYS A 97 6.84 -4.59 5.54
N LEU A 98 5.70 -4.52 6.21
CA LEU A 98 5.13 -5.66 6.90
C LEU A 98 4.62 -6.73 5.92
N LEU A 99 4.05 -6.34 4.79
CA LEU A 99 3.66 -7.29 3.75
C LEU A 99 4.88 -7.99 3.13
N GLU A 100 5.95 -7.25 2.82
CA GLU A 100 7.24 -7.82 2.37
C GLU A 100 7.79 -8.82 3.39
N LEU A 101 7.80 -8.46 4.67
CA LEU A 101 8.22 -9.33 5.76
C LEU A 101 7.36 -10.61 5.80
N ALA A 102 6.04 -10.49 5.81
CA ALA A 102 5.13 -11.65 5.83
C ALA A 102 5.38 -12.58 4.63
N LEU A 103 5.49 -12.03 3.42
CA LEU A 103 5.74 -12.82 2.22
C LEU A 103 7.13 -13.46 2.21
N SER A 104 8.11 -12.87 2.89
CA SER A 104 9.43 -13.46 3.04
C SER A 104 9.43 -14.76 3.84
N HIS A 105 8.53 -14.90 4.82
CA HIS A 105 8.39 -16.11 5.65
C HIS A 105 7.72 -17.29 4.94
N VAL A 106 7.06 -17.04 3.82
CA VAL A 106 6.35 -18.09 3.07
C VAL A 106 6.97 -18.38 1.71
N ARG A 107 8.20 -17.90 1.48
CA ARG A 107 8.95 -18.20 0.26
C ARG A 107 9.15 -19.71 0.15
N SER A 108 8.64 -20.31 -0.93
CA SER A 108 9.09 -21.63 -1.37
C SER A 108 10.33 -21.49 -2.26
N ALA A 109 11.15 -22.53 -2.35
CA ALA A 109 12.28 -22.54 -3.26
C ALA A 109 11.80 -22.19 -4.68
N GLY A 110 12.22 -21.01 -5.20
CA GLY A 110 11.86 -20.58 -6.54
C GLY A 110 10.72 -19.57 -6.66
N THR A 111 10.15 -19.03 -5.55
CA THR A 111 9.16 -17.94 -5.64
C THR A 111 9.65 -16.73 -4.84
N THR A 112 9.78 -15.59 -5.50
CA THR A 112 10.01 -14.28 -4.86
C THR A 112 8.84 -13.36 -5.13
N TYR A 113 8.51 -12.50 -4.15
CA TYR A 113 7.46 -11.50 -4.29
C TYR A 113 8.07 -10.12 -4.42
N GLN A 114 7.59 -9.34 -5.38
CA GLN A 114 7.92 -7.93 -5.55
C GLN A 114 6.64 -7.10 -5.39
N LEU A 115 6.64 -6.15 -4.47
CA LEU A 115 5.54 -5.20 -4.36
C LEU A 115 5.70 -4.10 -5.41
N ALA A 116 4.65 -3.84 -6.15
CA ALA A 116 4.58 -2.80 -7.16
C ALA A 116 3.47 -1.80 -6.77
N PRO A 117 3.81 -0.63 -6.23
CA PRO A 117 2.82 0.39 -5.94
C PRO A 117 2.08 0.84 -7.20
N TYR A 118 0.78 1.05 -7.09
CA TYR A 118 0.00 1.66 -8.14
C TYR A 118 0.52 3.08 -8.40
N GLN A 119 0.67 3.44 -9.67
CA GLN A 119 1.43 4.63 -10.06
C GLN A 119 0.64 5.94 -9.88
N GLU A 120 -0.68 5.86 -9.90
CA GLU A 120 -1.54 7.02 -9.74
C GLU A 120 -1.97 7.18 -8.29
N ASP A 121 -2.15 8.41 -7.83
CA ASP A 121 -2.79 8.69 -6.56
C ASP A 121 -4.30 8.45 -6.69
N ILE A 122 -4.82 7.53 -5.89
CA ILE A 122 -6.21 7.09 -5.96
C ILE A 122 -6.88 7.13 -4.58
N THR A 123 -8.20 7.32 -4.59
CA THR A 123 -9.01 7.24 -3.37
C THR A 123 -9.13 5.80 -2.87
N GLN A 124 -9.45 5.63 -1.57
CA GLN A 124 -9.70 4.30 -1.00
C GLN A 124 -10.81 3.55 -1.76
N ASN A 125 -11.89 4.23 -2.14
CA ASN A 125 -12.99 3.62 -2.91
C ASN A 125 -12.49 3.10 -4.27
N ARG A 126 -11.69 3.89 -4.97
CA ARG A 126 -11.09 3.47 -6.23
C ARG A 126 -10.16 2.28 -6.05
N GLY A 127 -9.38 2.26 -4.96
CA GLY A 127 -8.53 1.10 -4.60
C GLY A 127 -9.35 -0.17 -4.34
N MET A 128 -10.50 -0.07 -3.67
CA MET A 128 -11.40 -1.20 -3.45
C MET A 128 -12.00 -1.73 -4.77
N GLU A 129 -12.42 -0.85 -5.69
CA GLU A 129 -12.88 -1.23 -7.03
C GLU A 129 -11.79 -1.95 -7.83
N LEU A 130 -10.56 -1.43 -7.81
CA LEU A 130 -9.41 -2.05 -8.47
C LEU A 130 -9.08 -3.43 -7.87
N LEU A 131 -9.16 -3.58 -6.54
CA LEU A 131 -8.96 -4.88 -5.90
C LEU A 131 -10.02 -5.89 -6.35
N GLN A 132 -11.28 -5.48 -6.45
CA GLN A 132 -12.38 -6.34 -6.90
C GLN A 132 -12.27 -6.73 -8.36
N SER A 133 -11.78 -5.83 -9.21
CA SER A 133 -11.59 -6.06 -10.65
C SER A 133 -10.25 -6.73 -10.99
N GLY A 134 -9.33 -6.86 -10.04
CA GLY A 134 -8.01 -7.45 -10.26
C GLY A 134 -6.93 -6.48 -10.74
N GLY A 135 -7.18 -5.17 -10.67
CA GLY A 135 -6.18 -4.13 -10.92
C GLY A 135 -5.23 -3.89 -9.75
N LEU A 136 -5.61 -4.34 -8.55
CA LEU A 136 -4.75 -4.44 -7.39
C LEU A 136 -4.83 -5.86 -6.81
N ASP A 137 -3.76 -6.31 -6.18
CA ASP A 137 -3.68 -7.60 -5.49
C ASP A 137 -3.91 -7.47 -3.99
N VAL A 138 -3.38 -6.40 -3.37
CA VAL A 138 -3.48 -6.15 -1.93
C VAL A 138 -3.73 -4.68 -1.63
N ILE A 139 -4.64 -4.42 -0.69
CA ILE A 139 -4.81 -3.11 -0.04
C ILE A 139 -4.79 -3.26 1.48
N ALA A 140 -4.57 -2.16 2.20
CA ALA A 140 -4.52 -2.15 3.66
C ALA A 140 -5.48 -1.09 4.22
N LEU A 141 -6.63 -1.53 4.76
CA LEU A 141 -7.71 -0.65 5.24
C LEU A 141 -8.30 -1.13 6.56
N GLY A 142 -8.88 -0.22 7.33
CA GLY A 142 -9.70 -0.55 8.48
C GLY A 142 -10.92 -1.39 8.09
N THR A 143 -11.40 -2.23 9.01
CA THR A 143 -12.53 -3.11 8.74
C THR A 143 -13.88 -2.44 8.98
N ASN A 144 -14.88 -2.86 8.22
CA ASN A 144 -16.29 -2.65 8.48
C ASN A 144 -17.13 -3.72 7.76
N VAL A 145 -18.42 -3.79 8.06
CA VAL A 145 -19.35 -4.79 7.48
C VAL A 145 -19.37 -4.73 5.95
N GLU A 146 -19.43 -3.53 5.38
CA GLU A 146 -19.48 -3.34 3.94
C GLU A 146 -18.22 -3.88 3.25
N ARG A 147 -17.04 -3.56 3.75
CA ARG A 147 -15.75 -4.02 3.20
C ARG A 147 -15.62 -5.55 3.27
N GLU A 148 -16.03 -6.17 4.39
CA GLU A 148 -16.04 -7.63 4.52
C GLU A 148 -17.04 -8.30 3.56
N SER A 149 -18.12 -7.60 3.19
CA SER A 149 -19.04 -8.09 2.16
C SER A 149 -18.45 -8.07 0.75
N GLN A 150 -17.49 -7.21 0.47
CA GLN A 150 -16.94 -6.97 -0.87
C GLN A 150 -15.56 -7.62 -1.11
N MET A 151 -14.74 -7.73 -0.08
CA MET A 151 -13.33 -8.16 -0.17
C MET A 151 -13.03 -9.23 0.89
N LEU A 152 -11.89 -9.89 0.78
CA LEU A 152 -11.44 -10.92 1.73
C LEU A 152 -10.39 -10.30 2.69
N PRO A 153 -10.71 -10.14 4.00
CA PRO A 153 -9.76 -9.66 4.99
C PRO A 153 -8.83 -10.78 5.47
N ILE A 154 -7.58 -10.44 5.74
CA ILE A 154 -6.69 -11.24 6.58
C ILE A 154 -6.82 -10.70 8.01
N LYS A 155 -7.59 -11.38 8.85
CA LYS A 155 -8.02 -10.88 10.18
C LYS A 155 -6.90 -10.89 11.24
N ILE A 156 -5.77 -10.27 10.91
CA ILE A 156 -4.66 -9.93 11.82
C ILE A 156 -4.50 -8.42 11.74
N ASP A 157 -4.70 -7.74 12.89
CA ASP A 157 -4.56 -6.28 12.94
C ASP A 157 -3.09 -5.90 12.75
N ILE A 158 -2.79 -5.35 11.57
CA ILE A 158 -1.44 -4.98 11.18
C ILE A 158 -0.92 -3.71 11.88
N LEU A 159 -1.82 -2.96 12.53
CA LEU A 159 -1.48 -1.73 13.26
C LEU A 159 -1.71 -1.85 14.76
N ARG A 160 -2.04 -3.04 15.26
CA ARG A 160 -2.13 -3.37 16.69
C ARG A 160 -2.96 -2.36 17.48
N GLY A 161 -4.03 -1.83 16.88
CA GLY A 161 -4.96 -0.90 17.50
C GLY A 161 -4.52 0.57 17.55
N ILE A 162 -3.29 0.92 17.17
CA ILE A 162 -2.78 2.31 17.27
C ILE A 162 -3.63 3.30 16.47
N VAL A 163 -4.25 2.86 15.38
CA VAL A 163 -5.16 3.70 14.57
C VAL A 163 -6.43 4.08 15.33
N GLY A 164 -6.87 3.25 16.27
CA GLY A 164 -8.02 3.55 17.11
C GLY A 164 -7.73 4.55 18.22
N PHE A 165 -6.47 4.90 18.45
CA PHE A 165 -6.07 5.88 19.47
C PHE A 165 -6.08 7.28 18.87
N ARG A 166 -6.94 8.16 19.40
CA ARG A 166 -7.15 9.52 18.92
C ARG A 166 -6.72 10.52 19.97
N ILE A 167 -5.80 11.40 19.61
CA ILE A 167 -5.46 12.62 20.35
C ILE A 167 -6.09 13.82 19.64
N PHE A 168 -6.12 14.97 20.28
CA PHE A 168 -6.84 16.10 19.76
C PHE A 168 -5.92 17.22 19.30
N VAL A 169 -6.20 17.79 18.15
CA VAL A 169 -5.75 19.14 17.80
C VAL A 169 -6.80 20.11 18.34
N ILE A 170 -6.33 21.11 19.07
CA ILE A 170 -7.15 22.13 19.74
C ILE A 170 -6.57 23.53 19.51
N ARG A 171 -7.29 24.57 19.88
CA ARG A 171 -6.67 25.87 20.10
C ARG A 171 -5.83 25.81 21.38
N ALA A 172 -4.63 26.34 21.38
CA ALA A 172 -3.71 26.29 22.53
C ALA A 172 -4.35 26.86 23.82
N ALA A 173 -5.16 27.90 23.67
CA ALA A 173 -5.88 28.53 24.78
C ALA A 173 -6.92 27.61 25.47
N ASP A 174 -7.36 26.54 24.83
CA ASP A 174 -8.33 25.58 25.39
C ASP A 174 -7.68 24.49 26.23
N GLN A 175 -6.34 24.37 26.26
CA GLN A 175 -5.63 23.28 26.93
C GLN A 175 -6.06 23.06 28.38
N ASP A 176 -6.04 24.11 29.19
CA ASP A 176 -6.39 24.02 30.60
C ASP A 176 -7.87 23.71 30.86
N ARG A 177 -8.75 24.22 29.99
CA ARG A 177 -10.19 23.92 30.05
C ARG A 177 -10.44 22.43 29.79
N ILE A 178 -9.84 21.90 28.74
CA ILE A 178 -10.02 20.49 28.34
C ILE A 178 -9.33 19.55 29.33
N ALA A 179 -8.16 19.91 29.85
CA ALA A 179 -7.43 19.10 30.82
C ALA A 179 -8.23 18.80 32.10
N ARG A 180 -9.11 19.73 32.53
CA ARG A 180 -9.99 19.55 33.71
C ARG A 180 -11.23 18.70 33.45
N MET A 181 -11.55 18.39 32.19
CA MET A 181 -12.74 17.61 31.85
C MET A 181 -12.54 16.13 32.12
N ASP A 182 -13.57 15.45 32.58
CA ASP A 182 -13.69 14.00 32.55
C ASP A 182 -14.36 13.52 31.26
N GLY A 183 -14.56 12.21 31.11
CA GLY A 183 -15.17 11.65 29.91
C GLY A 183 -16.62 12.07 29.67
N ALA A 184 -17.39 12.39 30.71
CA ALA A 184 -18.74 12.88 30.59
C ALA A 184 -18.76 14.34 30.11
N ALA A 185 -17.93 15.17 30.71
CA ALA A 185 -17.75 16.57 30.31
C ALA A 185 -17.25 16.70 28.87
N LEU A 186 -16.31 15.84 28.43
CA LEU A 186 -15.87 15.81 27.02
C LEU A 186 -17.04 15.58 26.05
N ARG A 187 -17.99 14.68 26.38
CA ARG A 187 -19.15 14.40 25.53
C ARG A 187 -20.17 15.54 25.52
N GLN A 188 -20.37 16.17 26.68
CA GLN A 188 -21.44 17.15 26.85
C GLN A 188 -21.05 18.56 26.44
N GLN A 189 -19.76 18.92 26.58
CA GLN A 189 -19.29 20.31 26.48
C GLN A 189 -18.45 20.58 25.24
N LEU A 190 -17.91 19.53 24.58
CA LEU A 190 -17.11 19.72 23.38
C LEU A 190 -17.87 19.34 22.11
N VAL A 191 -17.66 20.17 21.09
CA VAL A 191 -17.98 19.82 19.71
C VAL A 191 -16.71 19.36 19.01
N PHE A 192 -16.75 18.20 18.38
CA PHE A 192 -15.63 17.63 17.66
C PHE A 192 -15.74 17.90 16.16
N GLY A 193 -14.62 18.14 15.48
CA GLY A 193 -14.57 18.28 14.02
C GLY A 193 -14.12 16.99 13.35
N LEU A 194 -14.83 16.51 12.33
CA LEU A 194 -14.44 15.32 11.57
C LEU A 194 -14.71 15.49 10.06
N ASN A 195 -13.96 14.77 9.25
CA ASN A 195 -14.33 14.63 7.85
C ASN A 195 -15.61 13.77 7.74
N SER A 196 -16.56 14.23 6.92
CA SER A 196 -17.85 13.58 6.73
C SER A 196 -17.78 12.17 6.16
N GLN A 197 -16.64 11.79 5.56
CA GLN A 197 -16.41 10.48 4.94
C GLN A 197 -15.60 9.53 5.82
N TRP A 198 -15.16 9.97 7.01
CA TRP A 198 -14.33 9.11 7.87
C TRP A 198 -15.16 8.12 8.68
N ALA A 199 -14.57 6.95 8.89
CA ALA A 199 -15.16 5.88 9.70
C ALA A 199 -15.28 6.25 11.20
N ASP A 200 -14.55 7.26 11.65
CA ASP A 200 -14.64 7.82 13.00
C ASP A 200 -16.00 8.47 13.29
N LEU A 201 -16.65 9.03 12.26
CA LEU A 201 -17.91 9.76 12.42
C LEU A 201 -19.04 8.92 13.05
N PRO A 202 -19.39 7.72 12.54
CA PRO A 202 -20.39 6.88 13.17
C PRO A 202 -19.98 6.42 14.58
N VAL A 203 -18.67 6.22 14.83
CA VAL A 203 -18.17 5.87 16.16
C VAL A 203 -18.42 7.01 17.15
N MET A 204 -18.03 8.23 16.82
CA MET A 204 -18.22 9.39 17.68
C MET A 204 -19.71 9.64 18.00
N ARG A 205 -20.56 9.61 16.99
CA ARG A 205 -22.02 9.81 17.15
C ARG A 205 -22.66 8.74 18.03
N ALA A 206 -22.32 7.46 17.80
CA ALA A 206 -22.85 6.35 18.60
C ALA A 206 -22.42 6.39 20.07
N ASN A 207 -21.31 7.08 20.38
CA ASN A 207 -20.84 7.29 21.75
C ASN A 207 -21.28 8.63 22.35
N GLY A 208 -22.22 9.33 21.71
CA GLY A 208 -22.86 10.53 22.25
C GLY A 208 -22.06 11.81 22.13
N PHE A 209 -21.08 11.88 21.21
CA PHE A 209 -20.32 13.10 20.95
C PHE A 209 -21.01 14.00 19.92
N SER A 210 -21.02 15.31 20.16
CA SER A 210 -21.42 16.31 19.17
C SER A 210 -20.34 16.46 18.12
N VAL A 211 -20.73 16.42 16.83
CA VAL A 211 -19.75 16.43 15.72
C VAL A 211 -20.19 17.38 14.61
N GLU A 212 -19.33 18.35 14.32
CA GLU A 212 -19.37 19.17 13.11
C GLU A 212 -18.54 18.50 12.01
N THR A 213 -18.97 18.62 10.76
CA THR A 213 -18.30 17.90 9.66
C THR A 213 -17.94 18.81 8.50
N SER A 214 -16.86 18.44 7.80
CA SER A 214 -16.52 18.99 6.48
C SER A 214 -16.02 17.85 5.56
N PRO A 215 -16.40 17.83 4.29
CA PRO A 215 -15.79 16.91 3.33
C PRO A 215 -14.34 17.33 2.94
N ASN A 216 -13.98 18.58 3.16
CA ASN A 216 -12.67 19.10 2.88
C ASN A 216 -11.80 19.06 4.14
N TYR A 217 -10.66 18.39 4.04
CA TYR A 217 -9.74 18.18 5.15
C TYR A 217 -9.12 19.50 5.66
N GLU A 218 -8.63 20.36 4.77
CA GLU A 218 -8.02 21.64 5.17
C GLU A 218 -9.04 22.59 5.82
N ASN A 219 -10.30 22.50 5.42
CA ASN A 219 -11.36 23.30 6.02
C ASN A 219 -11.59 22.98 7.51
N LEU A 220 -11.25 21.77 7.97
CA LEU A 220 -11.35 21.44 9.40
C LEU A 220 -10.38 22.24 10.25
N PHE A 221 -9.17 22.55 9.77
CA PHE A 221 -8.24 23.46 10.47
C PHE A 221 -8.75 24.90 10.50
N VAL A 222 -9.36 25.37 9.39
CA VAL A 222 -10.02 26.67 9.33
C VAL A 222 -11.15 26.76 10.34
N MET A 223 -12.02 25.75 10.38
CA MET A 223 -13.18 25.67 11.28
C MET A 223 -12.75 25.64 12.75
N LEU A 224 -11.73 24.85 13.10
CA LEU A 224 -11.16 24.80 14.45
C LEU A 224 -10.61 26.17 14.88
N SER A 225 -9.84 26.82 14.03
CA SER A 225 -9.30 28.17 14.28
C SER A 225 -10.39 29.22 14.42
N ALA A 226 -11.49 29.09 13.67
CA ALA A 226 -12.65 29.96 13.71
C ALA A 226 -13.67 29.59 14.80
N GLN A 227 -13.31 28.71 15.75
CA GLN A 227 -14.14 28.27 16.87
C GLN A 227 -15.48 27.62 16.47
N ARG A 228 -15.55 26.99 15.28
CA ARG A 228 -16.74 26.28 14.83
C ARG A 228 -16.91 24.95 15.56
N PHE A 229 -15.83 24.40 16.09
CA PHE A 229 -15.80 23.26 17.00
C PHE A 229 -14.57 23.38 17.92
N ASP A 230 -14.48 22.51 18.94
CA ASP A 230 -13.48 22.62 20.02
C ASP A 230 -12.25 21.72 19.81
N ALA A 231 -12.42 20.52 19.28
CA ALA A 231 -11.37 19.53 19.20
C ALA A 231 -11.44 18.76 17.88
N PHE A 232 -10.27 18.51 17.28
CA PHE A 232 -10.11 17.75 16.05
C PHE A 232 -9.37 16.44 16.35
N PRO A 233 -10.08 15.28 16.44
CA PRO A 233 -9.44 13.99 16.70
C PRO A 233 -8.55 13.58 15.54
N ARG A 234 -7.30 13.27 15.87
CA ARG A 234 -6.30 12.78 14.90
C ARG A 234 -5.63 11.51 15.42
N GLY A 235 -5.10 10.73 14.51
CA GLY A 235 -4.23 9.61 14.90
C GLY A 235 -3.01 10.10 15.67
N LEU A 236 -2.52 9.26 16.58
CA LEU A 236 -1.35 9.56 17.38
C LEU A 236 -0.12 9.90 16.51
N ASN A 237 0.03 9.25 15.37
CA ASN A 237 1.09 9.46 14.39
C ASN A 237 0.81 10.63 13.41
N GLU A 238 -0.35 11.25 13.48
CA GLU A 238 -0.77 12.28 12.52
C GLU A 238 -0.68 13.69 13.13
N ALA A 239 -1.22 13.87 14.33
CA ALA A 239 -1.49 15.19 14.91
C ALA A 239 -0.29 16.12 14.97
N ALA A 240 0.85 15.65 15.48
CA ALA A 240 2.04 16.50 15.63
C ALA A 240 2.63 16.89 14.29
N ARG A 241 2.73 15.96 13.35
CA ARG A 241 3.25 16.21 12.00
C ARG A 241 2.36 17.19 11.24
N GLU A 242 1.05 16.98 11.28
CA GLU A 242 0.08 17.82 10.57
C GLU A 242 0.08 19.27 11.07
N LEU A 243 0.28 19.46 12.37
CA LEU A 243 0.43 20.78 12.95
C LEU A 243 1.76 21.42 12.56
N GLU A 244 2.87 20.71 12.58
CA GLU A 244 4.17 21.26 12.18
C GLU A 244 4.15 21.71 10.71
N GLU A 245 3.56 20.93 9.81
CA GLU A 245 3.35 21.29 8.40
C GLU A 245 2.51 22.57 8.22
N ARG A 246 1.65 22.90 9.21
CA ARG A 246 0.69 24.00 9.15
C ARG A 246 0.97 25.12 10.15
N LYS A 247 2.06 25.07 10.85
CA LYS A 247 2.41 25.97 11.97
C LYS A 247 2.37 27.45 11.57
N THR A 248 2.89 27.80 10.39
CA THR A 248 2.87 29.18 9.89
C THR A 248 1.43 29.67 9.64
N ARG A 249 0.55 28.80 9.18
CA ARG A 249 -0.83 29.16 8.85
C ARG A 249 -1.74 29.17 10.08
N TYR A 250 -1.50 28.28 11.05
CA TYR A 250 -2.33 28.11 12.24
C TYR A 250 -1.48 28.10 13.52
N PRO A 251 -0.78 29.20 13.86
CA PRO A 251 0.18 29.25 14.97
C PRO A 251 -0.46 29.09 16.35
N LEU A 252 -1.78 29.25 16.47
CA LEU A 252 -2.52 29.13 17.71
C LEU A 252 -3.12 27.72 17.94
N LEU A 253 -2.91 26.78 17.05
CA LEU A 253 -3.31 25.40 17.26
C LEU A 253 -2.21 24.61 17.97
N ALA A 254 -2.61 23.64 18.79
CA ALA A 254 -1.72 22.77 19.55
C ALA A 254 -2.28 21.34 19.62
N VAL A 255 -1.42 20.37 19.93
CA VAL A 255 -1.87 19.03 20.34
C VAL A 255 -2.25 19.08 21.82
N GLU A 256 -3.47 18.68 22.15
CA GLU A 256 -3.93 18.50 23.51
C GLU A 256 -3.12 17.42 24.21
N GLN A 257 -2.71 17.62 25.47
CA GLN A 257 -1.68 16.80 26.14
C GLN A 257 -2.22 15.82 27.19
N SER A 258 -3.49 15.91 27.55
CA SER A 258 -4.04 15.20 28.73
C SER A 258 -5.16 14.20 28.43
N LYS A 259 -5.77 14.25 27.28
CA LYS A 259 -6.91 13.42 26.90
C LYS A 259 -6.66 12.62 25.63
N ALA A 260 -7.33 11.49 25.52
CA ALA A 260 -7.41 10.71 24.29
C ALA A 260 -8.72 9.94 24.22
N LEU A 261 -9.12 9.55 23.03
CA LEU A 261 -10.16 8.54 22.80
C LEU A 261 -9.51 7.25 22.31
N PHE A 262 -10.10 6.13 22.65
CA PHE A 262 -9.72 4.85 22.06
C PHE A 262 -10.95 4.04 21.68
N PHE A 263 -10.96 3.51 20.47
CA PHE A 263 -11.95 2.53 20.01
C PHE A 263 -11.28 1.46 19.16
N PRO A 264 -11.73 0.21 19.23
CA PRO A 264 -11.23 -0.84 18.35
C PRO A 264 -11.44 -0.46 16.88
N TYR A 265 -10.37 -0.40 16.11
CA TYR A 265 -10.42 -0.13 14.68
C TYR A 265 -9.29 -0.89 13.97
N PRO A 266 -9.39 -2.23 13.87
CA PRO A 266 -8.32 -3.02 13.28
C PRO A 266 -8.18 -2.73 11.79
N VAL A 267 -6.94 -2.65 11.36
CA VAL A 267 -6.54 -2.51 9.96
C VAL A 267 -6.04 -3.85 9.46
N TYR A 268 -6.57 -4.31 8.35
CA TYR A 268 -6.21 -5.58 7.74
C TYR A 268 -5.61 -5.40 6.37
N PHE A 269 -4.81 -6.37 5.92
CA PHE A 269 -4.61 -6.59 4.50
C PHE A 269 -5.86 -7.23 3.90
N TRP A 270 -6.20 -6.79 2.71
CA TRP A 270 -7.35 -7.26 1.95
C TRP A 270 -6.92 -7.73 0.59
N VAL A 271 -7.50 -8.81 0.12
CA VAL A 271 -7.32 -9.33 -1.23
C VAL A 271 -8.68 -9.53 -1.91
N ASN A 272 -8.68 -9.74 -3.21
CA ASN A 272 -9.90 -10.12 -3.92
C ASN A 272 -10.50 -11.41 -3.31
N LYS A 273 -11.82 -11.47 -3.14
CA LYS A 273 -12.52 -12.65 -2.55
C LYS A 273 -12.18 -13.98 -3.22
N LYS A 274 -11.85 -13.94 -4.51
CA LYS A 274 -11.48 -15.13 -5.28
C LYS A 274 -10.04 -15.57 -5.01
N ASN A 275 -9.17 -14.69 -4.51
CA ASN A 275 -7.75 -14.97 -4.30
C ASN A 275 -7.45 -15.51 -2.89
N LYS A 276 -8.09 -16.63 -2.54
CA LYS A 276 -7.90 -17.32 -1.25
C LYS A 276 -6.46 -17.83 -1.06
N ALA A 277 -5.76 -18.14 -2.16
CA ALA A 277 -4.39 -18.61 -2.10
C ALA A 277 -3.45 -17.51 -1.56
N LEU A 278 -3.53 -16.29 -2.10
CA LEU A 278 -2.75 -15.14 -1.63
C LEU A 278 -3.13 -14.77 -0.19
N ALA A 279 -4.43 -14.77 0.15
CA ALA A 279 -4.88 -14.53 1.52
C ALA A 279 -4.20 -15.50 2.51
N GLY A 280 -4.22 -16.81 2.20
CA GLY A 280 -3.60 -17.82 3.05
C GLY A 280 -2.07 -17.70 3.13
N GLN A 281 -1.41 -17.25 2.07
CA GLN A 281 0.04 -16.97 2.10
C GLN A 281 0.35 -15.79 3.02
N ILE A 282 -0.35 -14.66 2.87
CA ILE A 282 -0.16 -13.48 3.72
C ILE A 282 -0.46 -13.84 5.19
N GLU A 283 -1.55 -14.55 5.46
CA GLU A 283 -1.91 -14.95 6.82
C GLU A 283 -0.81 -15.82 7.46
N ARG A 284 -0.34 -16.86 6.77
CA ARG A 284 0.75 -17.71 7.29
C ARG A 284 2.03 -16.90 7.56
N GLY A 285 2.38 -15.99 6.64
CA GLY A 285 3.55 -15.15 6.80
C GLY A 285 3.44 -14.20 8.00
N LEU A 286 2.28 -13.54 8.17
CA LEU A 286 2.04 -12.69 9.33
C LEU A 286 2.09 -13.47 10.65
N ARG A 287 1.52 -14.70 10.68
CA ARG A 287 1.58 -15.58 11.86
C ARG A 287 3.02 -16.01 12.18
N ALA A 288 3.83 -16.30 11.16
CA ALA A 288 5.24 -16.63 11.34
C ALA A 288 6.02 -15.42 11.90
N ALA A 289 5.82 -14.23 11.33
CA ALA A 289 6.43 -13.00 11.81
C ALA A 289 5.97 -12.60 13.23
N LEU A 290 4.75 -12.95 13.64
CA LEU A 290 4.29 -12.81 15.01
C LEU A 290 5.02 -13.79 15.95
N ALA A 291 5.22 -15.02 15.50
CA ALA A 291 5.81 -16.08 16.32
C ALA A 291 7.32 -15.87 16.56
N ASP A 292 8.06 -15.34 15.58
CA ASP A 292 9.50 -15.08 15.71
C ASP A 292 9.82 -13.67 16.24
N GLY A 293 8.81 -12.82 16.43
CA GLY A 293 8.95 -11.46 16.94
C GLY A 293 9.34 -10.40 15.91
N SER A 294 9.59 -10.76 14.65
CA SER A 294 10.00 -9.81 13.62
C SER A 294 8.90 -8.79 13.26
N PHE A 295 7.64 -9.18 13.36
CA PHE A 295 6.52 -8.25 13.22
C PHE A 295 6.55 -7.19 14.34
N ARG A 296 6.75 -7.59 15.59
CA ARG A 296 6.84 -6.67 16.73
C ARG A 296 8.02 -5.71 16.56
N GLN A 297 9.18 -6.22 16.20
CA GLN A 297 10.37 -5.41 15.98
C GLN A 297 10.13 -4.35 14.88
N LEU A 298 9.52 -4.74 13.77
CA LEU A 298 9.17 -3.81 12.68
C LEU A 298 8.18 -2.74 13.16
N PHE A 299 7.12 -3.16 13.89
CA PHE A 299 6.11 -2.25 14.44
C PHE A 299 6.75 -1.22 15.36
N GLU A 300 7.53 -1.66 16.35
CA GLU A 300 8.19 -0.79 17.32
C GLU A 300 9.19 0.17 16.66
N THR A 301 9.87 -0.27 15.58
CA THR A 301 10.78 0.60 14.81
C THR A 301 10.03 1.75 14.13
N TYR A 302 8.92 1.45 13.47
CA TYR A 302 8.16 2.46 12.73
C TYR A 302 7.30 3.37 13.63
N HIS A 303 6.91 2.89 14.82
CA HIS A 303 6.05 3.62 15.76
C HIS A 303 6.79 4.05 17.03
N ALA A 304 8.13 4.09 17.01
CA ALA A 304 8.95 4.43 18.16
C ALA A 304 8.60 5.79 18.78
N ASN A 305 8.33 6.80 17.94
CA ASN A 305 8.00 8.15 18.40
C ASN A 305 6.63 8.21 19.09
N GLU A 306 5.64 7.51 18.53
CA GLU A 306 4.30 7.41 19.08
C GLU A 306 4.31 6.68 20.44
N ILE A 307 5.02 5.57 20.53
CA ILE A 307 5.19 4.78 21.74
C ILE A 307 5.88 5.61 22.80
N ALA A 308 6.98 6.29 22.46
CA ALA A 308 7.71 7.16 23.39
C ALA A 308 6.86 8.36 23.86
N THR A 309 6.02 8.92 22.98
CA THR A 309 5.09 10.00 23.32
C THR A 309 4.07 9.55 24.35
N LEU A 310 3.44 8.40 24.14
CA LEU A 310 2.45 7.84 25.08
C LEU A 310 3.09 7.47 26.44
N ALA A 311 4.32 6.96 26.43
CA ALA A 311 5.03 6.64 27.67
C ALA A 311 5.33 7.88 28.52
N ARG A 312 5.52 9.04 27.87
CA ARG A 312 5.76 10.33 28.56
C ARG A 312 4.48 11.03 28.99
N GLU A 313 3.43 10.93 28.18
CA GLU A 313 2.18 11.65 28.37
C GLU A 313 1.16 10.77 29.09
N LYS A 314 0.84 11.11 30.35
CA LYS A 314 -0.19 10.41 31.12
C LYS A 314 -1.57 10.91 30.70
N ARG A 315 -2.11 10.42 29.58
CA ARG A 315 -3.42 10.81 29.07
C ARG A 315 -4.54 10.04 29.75
N THR A 316 -5.61 10.74 30.10
CA THR A 316 -6.88 10.10 30.44
C THR A 316 -7.54 9.61 29.16
N VAL A 317 -7.73 8.29 29.02
CA VAL A 317 -8.28 7.68 27.80
C VAL A 317 -9.77 7.36 27.99
N VAL A 318 -10.61 7.93 27.16
CA VAL A 318 -12.04 7.58 27.08
C VAL A 318 -12.20 6.45 26.07
N ARG A 319 -12.62 5.28 26.55
CA ARG A 319 -12.86 4.11 25.69
C ARG A 319 -14.25 4.22 25.07
N LEU A 320 -14.33 3.98 23.77
CA LEU A 320 -15.54 4.04 22.96
C LEU A 320 -15.86 2.67 22.38
N THR A 321 -17.14 2.40 22.15
CA THR A 321 -17.57 1.26 21.34
C THR A 321 -17.53 1.61 19.86
N ASN A 322 -17.18 0.65 19.01
CA ASN A 322 -17.23 0.84 17.56
C ASN A 322 -18.38 0.04 16.94
N PRO A 323 -19.50 0.70 16.56
CA PRO A 323 -20.72 0.04 16.08
C PRO A 323 -20.59 -0.50 14.64
N ILE A 324 -19.56 -0.10 13.90
CA ILE A 324 -19.37 -0.52 12.52
C ILE A 324 -18.51 -1.78 12.38
N LEU A 325 -18.02 -2.34 13.51
CA LEU A 325 -17.23 -3.56 13.46
C LEU A 325 -18.10 -4.76 13.07
N PRO A 326 -17.63 -5.59 12.14
CA PRO A 326 -18.28 -6.84 11.79
C PRO A 326 -18.38 -7.80 12.98
N PRO A 327 -19.42 -8.61 13.09
CA PRO A 327 -19.48 -9.69 14.07
C PRO A 327 -18.28 -10.63 13.92
N GLY A 328 -17.69 -11.05 15.04
CA GLY A 328 -16.51 -11.92 15.05
C GLY A 328 -15.20 -11.21 14.69
N THR A 329 -15.15 -9.87 14.73
CA THR A 329 -13.89 -9.14 14.69
C THR A 329 -13.04 -9.53 15.89
N PRO A 330 -11.76 -9.98 15.68
CA PRO A 330 -10.87 -10.32 16.78
C PRO A 330 -10.65 -9.13 17.72
N PRO A 331 -10.48 -9.37 19.04
CA PRO A 331 -10.13 -8.32 19.99
C PRO A 331 -8.87 -7.57 19.56
N THR A 332 -8.87 -6.26 19.75
CA THR A 332 -7.68 -5.43 19.51
C THR A 332 -6.66 -5.66 20.60
N ASP A 333 -5.46 -6.06 20.23
CA ASP A 333 -4.33 -6.23 21.16
C ASP A 333 -3.39 -5.02 21.05
N THR A 334 -3.31 -4.23 22.14
CA THR A 334 -2.48 -3.03 22.25
C THR A 334 -1.22 -3.25 23.08
N SER A 335 -0.95 -4.48 23.53
CA SER A 335 0.09 -4.81 24.50
C SER A 335 1.52 -4.42 24.11
N TRP A 336 1.76 -4.11 22.83
CA TRP A 336 3.09 -3.68 22.37
C TRP A 336 3.38 -2.20 22.63
N TRP A 337 2.37 -1.39 22.86
CA TRP A 337 2.54 0.06 22.92
C TRP A 337 1.68 0.75 23.99
N TRP A 338 0.64 0.09 24.51
CA TRP A 338 -0.24 0.65 25.53
C TRP A 338 -0.81 -0.44 26.46
N HIS A 339 -0.61 -0.23 27.78
CA HIS A 339 -1.01 -1.12 28.86
C HIS A 339 -2.10 -0.53 29.74
#